data_e3b23eb94e4c4603e8db0964552f18b5
#
_entry.id   e3b23eb94e4c4603e8db0964552f18b5
#
_cell.length_a   1.000
_cell.length_b   1.000
_cell.length_c   1.000
_cell.angle_alpha   90.00
_cell.angle_beta   90.00
_cell.angle_gamma   90.00
#
_symmetry.space_group_name_H-M   'P 1'
#
loop_
_entity.id
_entity.type
_entity.pdbx_description
1 polymer ?
#
loop_
_entity_poly.entity_id
_entity_poly.type
_entity_poly.pdbx_seq_one_letter_code
_entity_poly.pdbx_strand_id
1 'polypeptide(L)'
;MQALITLSHGSRHDVAQRGVERLTAAAAITLGVEAVDAHLEFNTPDLAGAAEVAADAGYTSAVVVPLLFTRAFHATVDVPAALREARAATGVQLTLANGLGQGADIVNVLARRVWRDSPPSVPVILYPVGTSNLEAAARTTALGAALAEKLDREVTVVPATGAGDLIGNPGIEAAARDRERMHLLPLFVTDGLLLNRATRDLGRIQDATGAILTHSAPLTTDLSDIVASRYREALSESSDPT
;
A
#
# COMPACT_ATOMS: atom_id res chain seq x y z
N MET A 1 9.49 -20.79 -14.83
CA MET A 1 8.85 -19.47 -14.58
C MET A 1 8.20 -19.58 -13.21
N GLN A 2 8.30 -18.59 -12.35
CA GLN A 2 7.71 -18.62 -11.00
C GLN A 2 6.36 -17.89 -11.01
N ALA A 3 5.38 -18.35 -10.23
CA ALA A 3 4.13 -17.61 -10.04
C ALA A 3 4.36 -16.35 -9.18
N LEU A 4 3.46 -15.37 -9.28
CA LEU A 4 3.39 -14.25 -8.36
C LEU A 4 2.35 -14.55 -7.28
N ILE A 5 2.69 -14.34 -6.01
CA ILE A 5 1.72 -14.25 -4.93
C ILE A 5 1.83 -12.84 -4.32
N THR A 6 0.78 -12.05 -4.37
CA THR A 6 0.73 -10.81 -3.61
C THR A 6 0.19 -11.10 -2.21
N LEU A 7 0.80 -10.53 -1.17
CA LEU A 7 0.40 -10.78 0.21
C LEU A 7 -0.02 -9.48 0.89
N SER A 8 -1.31 -9.33 1.14
CA SER A 8 -1.87 -8.21 1.89
C SER A 8 -2.07 -8.54 3.36
N HIS A 9 -2.27 -7.51 4.19
CA HIS A 9 -2.69 -7.75 5.58
C HIS A 9 -4.07 -8.41 5.65
N GLY A 10 -4.92 -8.11 4.68
CA GLY A 10 -6.35 -8.41 4.74
C GLY A 10 -7.16 -7.27 5.35
N SER A 11 -8.47 -7.35 5.24
CA SER A 11 -9.39 -6.30 5.71
C SER A 11 -10.79 -6.87 5.95
N ARG A 12 -11.46 -6.36 6.97
CA ARG A 12 -12.90 -6.63 7.21
C ARG A 12 -13.81 -5.79 6.30
N HIS A 13 -13.26 -4.99 5.42
CA HIS A 13 -14.02 -4.16 4.50
C HIS A 13 -14.25 -4.90 3.19
N ASP A 14 -15.52 -5.10 2.81
CA ASP A 14 -15.93 -6.00 1.71
C ASP A 14 -15.32 -5.69 0.34
N VAL A 15 -14.98 -4.40 0.08
CA VAL A 15 -14.40 -4.00 -1.20
C VAL A 15 -12.86 -4.07 -1.23
N ALA A 16 -12.22 -4.25 -0.06
CA ALA A 16 -10.76 -4.26 0.04
C ALA A 16 -10.14 -5.41 -0.74
N GLN A 17 -10.69 -6.62 -0.61
CA GLN A 17 -10.22 -7.80 -1.31
C GLN A 17 -10.23 -7.60 -2.83
N ARG A 18 -11.33 -7.10 -3.39
CA ARG A 18 -11.42 -6.80 -4.83
C ARG A 18 -10.39 -5.80 -5.32
N GLY A 19 -9.95 -4.88 -4.45
CA GLY A 19 -8.85 -3.96 -4.75
C GLY A 19 -7.51 -4.69 -4.86
N VAL A 20 -7.25 -5.64 -3.95
CA VAL A 20 -6.05 -6.50 -3.99
C VAL A 20 -6.06 -7.39 -5.21
N GLU A 21 -7.17 -8.08 -5.51
CA GLU A 21 -7.36 -8.91 -6.70
C GLU A 21 -7.05 -8.13 -7.99
N ARG A 22 -7.58 -6.91 -8.13
CA ARG A 22 -7.30 -6.03 -9.29
C ARG A 22 -5.84 -5.65 -9.41
N LEU A 23 -5.16 -5.33 -8.30
CA LEU A 23 -3.73 -5.02 -8.29
C LEU A 23 -2.92 -6.25 -8.72
N THR A 24 -3.23 -7.42 -8.15
CA THR A 24 -2.58 -8.69 -8.45
C THR A 24 -2.72 -9.05 -9.93
N ALA A 25 -3.93 -8.95 -10.48
CA ALA A 25 -4.18 -9.19 -11.90
C ALA A 25 -3.43 -8.19 -12.81
N ALA A 26 -3.38 -6.91 -12.45
CA ALA A 26 -2.63 -5.91 -13.20
C ALA A 26 -1.12 -6.18 -13.20
N ALA A 27 -0.56 -6.59 -12.06
CA ALA A 27 0.86 -6.97 -11.95
C ALA A 27 1.15 -8.26 -12.74
N ALA A 28 0.24 -9.25 -12.72
CA ALA A 28 0.34 -10.48 -13.50
C ALA A 28 0.45 -10.19 -15.00
N ILE A 29 -0.41 -9.30 -15.51
CA ILE A 29 -0.38 -8.86 -16.91
C ILE A 29 0.96 -8.22 -17.26
N THR A 30 1.48 -7.33 -16.40
CA THR A 30 2.77 -6.65 -16.59
C THR A 30 3.96 -7.63 -16.61
N LEU A 31 3.84 -8.73 -15.87
CA LEU A 31 4.88 -9.76 -15.75
C LEU A 31 4.74 -10.89 -16.76
N GLY A 32 3.54 -11.14 -17.29
CA GLY A 32 3.24 -12.31 -18.12
C GLY A 32 3.31 -13.62 -17.32
N VAL A 33 2.88 -13.62 -16.06
CA VAL A 33 2.87 -14.78 -15.16
C VAL A 33 1.50 -15.01 -14.55
N GLU A 34 1.23 -16.22 -14.06
CA GLU A 34 0.07 -16.47 -13.21
C GLU A 34 0.28 -15.80 -11.84
N ALA A 35 -0.82 -15.31 -11.27
CA ALA A 35 -0.77 -14.65 -9.98
C ALA A 35 -1.99 -14.98 -9.11
N VAL A 36 -1.73 -15.05 -7.80
CA VAL A 36 -2.75 -15.28 -6.77
C VAL A 36 -2.57 -14.21 -5.69
N ASP A 37 -3.68 -13.62 -5.22
CA ASP A 37 -3.65 -12.79 -4.02
C ASP A 37 -3.81 -13.63 -2.76
N ALA A 38 -3.09 -13.25 -1.72
CA ALA A 38 -3.13 -13.87 -0.40
C ALA A 38 -3.27 -12.83 0.70
N HIS A 39 -3.75 -13.26 1.85
CA HIS A 39 -4.03 -12.39 2.98
C HIS A 39 -3.46 -12.99 4.28
N LEU A 40 -2.94 -12.14 5.17
CA LEU A 40 -2.48 -12.56 6.51
C LEU A 40 -3.64 -12.82 7.44
N GLU A 41 -4.73 -12.02 7.33
CA GLU A 41 -5.90 -12.07 8.19
C GLU A 41 -7.17 -11.74 7.41
N PHE A 42 -8.34 -12.06 7.97
CA PHE A 42 -9.70 -11.64 7.59
C PHE A 42 -10.21 -12.14 6.24
N ASN A 43 -9.35 -12.43 5.27
CA ASN A 43 -9.74 -12.81 3.91
C ASN A 43 -9.11 -14.14 3.51
N THR A 44 -9.63 -14.74 2.46
CA THR A 44 -9.12 -15.98 1.86
C THR A 44 -8.80 -15.77 0.38
N PRO A 45 -7.79 -16.50 -0.14
CA PRO A 45 -6.93 -17.44 0.55
C PRO A 45 -5.91 -16.78 1.48
N ASP A 46 -5.43 -17.54 2.48
CA ASP A 46 -4.19 -17.23 3.17
C ASP A 46 -2.99 -17.61 2.29
N LEU A 47 -1.77 -17.43 2.80
CA LEU A 47 -0.58 -17.72 1.98
C LEU A 47 -0.43 -19.21 1.65
N ALA A 48 -0.85 -20.11 2.54
CA ALA A 48 -0.83 -21.55 2.26
C ALA A 48 -1.81 -21.93 1.16
N GLY A 49 -3.05 -21.46 1.25
CA GLY A 49 -4.06 -21.68 0.21
C GLY A 49 -3.67 -21.06 -1.14
N ALA A 50 -3.04 -19.87 -1.15
CA ALA A 50 -2.52 -19.29 -2.40
C ALA A 50 -1.37 -20.11 -2.99
N ALA A 51 -0.52 -20.70 -2.16
CA ALA A 51 0.54 -21.61 -2.63
C ALA A 51 -0.03 -22.93 -3.15
N GLU A 52 -1.13 -23.45 -2.57
CA GLU A 52 -1.86 -24.62 -3.10
C GLU A 52 -2.43 -24.33 -4.49
N VAL A 53 -3.08 -23.17 -4.68
CA VAL A 53 -3.60 -22.75 -6.00
C VAL A 53 -2.46 -22.69 -7.03
N ALA A 54 -1.30 -22.15 -6.66
CA ALA A 54 -0.14 -22.14 -7.54
C ALA A 54 0.37 -23.55 -7.86
N ALA A 55 0.40 -24.46 -6.88
CA ALA A 55 0.80 -25.85 -7.05
C ALA A 55 -0.17 -26.61 -7.99
N ASP A 56 -1.47 -26.42 -7.83
CA ASP A 56 -2.52 -27.02 -8.67
C ASP A 56 -2.43 -26.52 -10.13
N ALA A 57 -1.96 -25.28 -10.32
CA ALA A 57 -1.64 -24.72 -11.64
C ALA A 57 -0.29 -25.23 -12.21
N GLY A 58 0.41 -26.12 -11.51
CA GLY A 58 1.66 -26.74 -11.94
C GLY A 58 2.94 -25.97 -11.61
N TYR A 59 2.86 -24.93 -10.76
CA TYR A 59 4.04 -24.17 -10.31
C TYR A 59 4.70 -24.84 -9.11
N THR A 60 6.02 -25.04 -9.20
CA THR A 60 6.84 -25.54 -8.09
C THR A 60 7.51 -24.43 -7.28
N SER A 61 7.39 -23.20 -7.76
CA SER A 61 7.96 -22.01 -7.10
C SER A 61 7.13 -20.76 -7.36
N ALA A 62 7.11 -19.85 -6.38
CA ALA A 62 6.47 -18.56 -6.48
C ALA A 62 7.27 -17.47 -5.75
N VAL A 63 7.12 -16.22 -6.22
CA VAL A 63 7.62 -15.02 -5.53
C VAL A 63 6.47 -14.39 -4.76
N VAL A 64 6.66 -14.18 -3.46
CA VAL A 64 5.69 -13.54 -2.57
C VAL A 64 6.05 -12.07 -2.42
N VAL A 65 5.18 -11.18 -2.89
CA VAL A 65 5.36 -9.71 -2.78
C VAL A 65 4.41 -9.15 -1.71
N PRO A 66 4.91 -8.74 -0.54
CA PRO A 66 4.09 -8.11 0.49
C PRO A 66 3.58 -6.74 0.04
N LEU A 67 2.27 -6.51 0.11
CA LEU A 67 1.64 -5.23 -0.21
C LEU A 67 1.72 -4.26 0.98
N LEU A 68 2.93 -4.07 1.51
CA LEU A 68 3.22 -3.28 2.72
C LEU A 68 4.15 -2.11 2.39
N PHE A 69 3.77 -0.89 2.75
CA PHE A 69 4.59 0.31 2.57
C PHE A 69 5.69 0.44 3.63
N THR A 70 5.53 -0.19 4.80
CA THR A 70 6.49 -0.13 5.90
C THR A 70 6.94 -1.51 6.34
N ARG A 71 8.18 -1.63 6.81
CA ARG A 71 8.67 -2.81 7.52
C ARG A 71 8.25 -2.75 9.00
N ALA A 72 6.93 -2.78 9.25
CA ALA A 72 6.37 -2.85 10.59
C ALA A 72 6.30 -4.31 11.09
N PHE A 73 5.69 -4.52 12.27
CA PHE A 73 5.61 -5.82 12.94
C PHE A 73 5.15 -6.97 12.02
N HIS A 74 4.16 -6.75 11.17
CA HIS A 74 3.66 -7.76 10.23
C HIS A 74 4.75 -8.25 9.25
N ALA A 75 5.60 -7.36 8.75
CA ALA A 75 6.67 -7.73 7.83
C ALA A 75 7.81 -8.52 8.50
N THR A 76 8.00 -8.39 9.81
CA THR A 76 9.13 -9.01 10.54
C THR A 76 8.75 -10.28 11.29
N VAL A 77 7.49 -10.48 11.60
CA VAL A 77 7.00 -11.61 12.40
C VAL A 77 5.99 -12.46 11.62
N ASP A 78 4.91 -11.84 11.14
CA ASP A 78 3.77 -12.58 10.56
C ASP A 78 4.11 -13.14 9.18
N VAL A 79 4.74 -12.36 8.30
CA VAL A 79 5.12 -12.81 6.95
C VAL A 79 6.11 -13.99 6.99
N PRO A 80 7.21 -13.97 7.78
CA PRO A 80 8.08 -15.13 7.91
C PRO A 80 7.40 -16.38 8.49
N ALA A 81 6.44 -16.22 9.40
CA ALA A 81 5.66 -17.34 9.94
C ALA A 81 4.77 -17.97 8.85
N ALA A 82 3.98 -17.16 8.16
CA ALA A 82 3.12 -17.60 7.06
C ALA A 82 3.91 -18.28 5.93
N LEU A 83 5.10 -17.78 5.59
CA LEU A 83 5.99 -18.42 4.60
C LEU A 83 6.46 -19.82 5.03
N ARG A 84 6.84 -20.00 6.30
CA ARG A 84 7.26 -21.32 6.78
C ARG A 84 6.11 -22.32 6.76
N GLU A 85 4.92 -21.88 7.18
CA GLU A 85 3.72 -22.69 7.17
C GLU A 85 3.32 -23.11 5.75
N ALA A 86 3.24 -22.15 4.82
CA ALA A 86 2.89 -22.40 3.43
C ALA A 86 3.88 -23.35 2.73
N ARG A 87 5.19 -23.19 2.95
CA ARG A 87 6.23 -24.10 2.43
C ARG A 87 6.07 -25.51 2.98
N ALA A 88 5.78 -25.65 4.28
CA ALA A 88 5.59 -26.96 4.92
C ALA A 88 4.34 -27.67 4.43
N ALA A 89 3.26 -26.95 4.17
CA ALA A 89 1.98 -27.49 3.71
C ALA A 89 2.01 -27.92 2.24
N THR A 90 2.66 -27.17 1.36
CA THR A 90 2.54 -27.33 -0.09
C THR A 90 3.80 -27.85 -0.79
N GLY A 91 4.96 -27.73 -0.16
CA GLY A 91 6.27 -28.00 -0.80
C GLY A 91 6.69 -26.99 -1.87
N VAL A 92 5.87 -25.96 -2.16
CA VAL A 92 6.21 -24.90 -3.12
C VAL A 92 7.37 -24.07 -2.58
N GLN A 93 8.36 -23.80 -3.44
CA GLN A 93 9.49 -22.92 -3.10
C GLN A 93 9.02 -21.47 -3.15
N LEU A 94 8.89 -20.81 -1.99
CA LEU A 94 8.43 -19.42 -1.89
C LEU A 94 9.64 -18.49 -1.67
N THR A 95 9.86 -17.55 -2.59
CA THR A 95 10.86 -16.48 -2.44
C THR A 95 10.16 -15.22 -1.93
N LEU A 96 10.60 -14.67 -0.80
CA LEU A 96 10.05 -13.42 -0.27
C LEU A 96 10.73 -12.23 -0.95
N ALA A 97 9.95 -11.42 -1.65
CA ALA A 97 10.39 -10.15 -2.18
C ALA A 97 10.35 -9.02 -1.12
N ASN A 98 10.99 -7.91 -1.43
CA ASN A 98 10.76 -6.68 -0.68
C ASN A 98 9.28 -6.25 -0.79
N GLY A 99 8.75 -5.58 0.25
CA GLY A 99 7.42 -4.94 0.18
C GLY A 99 7.41 -3.72 -0.74
N LEU A 100 6.26 -3.05 -0.85
CA LEU A 100 6.10 -1.85 -1.68
C LEU A 100 7.13 -0.77 -1.31
N GLY A 101 7.38 -0.58 -0.01
CA GLY A 101 8.34 0.41 0.48
C GLY A 101 7.83 1.84 0.37
N GLN A 102 8.76 2.80 0.55
CA GLN A 102 8.51 4.23 0.50
C GLN A 102 9.65 4.95 -0.25
N GLY A 103 10.14 4.34 -1.31
CA GLY A 103 11.24 4.85 -2.14
C GLY A 103 10.78 5.88 -3.18
N ALA A 104 11.73 6.30 -4.02
CA ALA A 104 11.49 7.25 -5.11
C ALA A 104 10.45 6.75 -6.13
N ASP A 105 10.32 5.45 -6.29
CA ASP A 105 9.32 4.78 -7.11
C ASP A 105 7.88 5.07 -6.59
N ILE A 106 7.66 4.98 -5.26
CA ILE A 106 6.39 5.35 -4.63
C ILE A 106 6.14 6.85 -4.72
N VAL A 107 7.15 7.71 -4.53
CA VAL A 107 7.02 9.17 -4.77
C VAL A 107 6.50 9.44 -6.18
N ASN A 108 7.03 8.75 -7.20
CA ASN A 108 6.58 8.91 -8.58
C ASN A 108 5.12 8.46 -8.80
N VAL A 109 4.69 7.37 -8.17
CA VAL A 109 3.28 6.92 -8.22
C VAL A 109 2.36 7.97 -7.59
N LEU A 110 2.70 8.44 -6.38
CA LEU A 110 1.93 9.45 -5.66
C LEU A 110 1.86 10.77 -6.44
N ALA A 111 2.98 11.22 -7.01
CA ALA A 111 3.02 12.45 -7.79
C ALA A 111 2.11 12.36 -9.04
N ARG A 112 2.18 11.25 -9.80
CA ARG A 112 1.28 11.02 -10.94
C ARG A 112 -0.19 11.06 -10.53
N ARG A 113 -0.53 10.49 -9.37
CA ARG A 113 -1.88 10.50 -8.81
C ARG A 113 -2.33 11.93 -8.53
N VAL A 114 -1.52 12.74 -7.86
CA VAL A 114 -1.83 14.15 -7.55
C VAL A 114 -1.98 14.98 -8.82
N TRP A 115 -1.08 14.85 -9.80
CA TRP A 115 -1.18 15.60 -11.06
C TRP A 115 -2.45 15.30 -11.85
N ARG A 116 -2.96 14.06 -11.74
CA ARG A 116 -4.22 13.65 -12.38
C ARG A 116 -5.45 14.17 -11.65
N ASP A 117 -5.44 14.14 -10.31
CA ASP A 117 -6.64 14.25 -9.47
C ASP A 117 -6.79 15.65 -8.83
N SER A 118 -5.74 16.50 -8.85
CA SER A 118 -5.72 17.79 -8.14
C SER A 118 -5.11 18.92 -8.97
N PRO A 119 -5.70 20.13 -8.96
CA PRO A 119 -5.12 21.30 -9.63
C PRO A 119 -3.71 21.64 -9.12
N PRO A 120 -2.83 22.25 -9.94
CA PRO A 120 -1.40 22.46 -9.63
C PRO A 120 -1.11 23.23 -8.34
N SER A 121 -1.95 24.18 -7.95
CA SER A 121 -1.74 25.08 -6.79
C SER A 121 -2.28 24.55 -5.47
N VAL A 122 -2.97 23.40 -5.47
CA VAL A 122 -3.65 22.91 -4.26
C VAL A 122 -2.66 22.15 -3.37
N PRO A 123 -2.48 22.52 -2.09
CA PRO A 123 -1.68 21.78 -1.13
C PRO A 123 -2.23 20.36 -0.89
N VAL A 124 -1.37 19.42 -0.51
CA VAL A 124 -1.69 18.01 -0.38
C VAL A 124 -1.61 17.55 1.07
N ILE A 125 -2.58 16.77 1.51
CA ILE A 125 -2.50 15.97 2.73
C ILE A 125 -2.14 14.55 2.31
N LEU A 126 -0.89 14.11 2.58
CA LEU A 126 -0.52 12.70 2.47
C LEU A 126 -1.10 11.95 3.66
N TYR A 127 -2.00 11.02 3.41
CA TYR A 127 -2.76 10.29 4.42
C TYR A 127 -2.38 8.80 4.46
N PRO A 128 -1.36 8.41 5.25
CA PRO A 128 -0.98 7.01 5.46
C PRO A 128 -1.82 6.35 6.55
N VAL A 129 -1.78 5.01 6.62
CA VAL A 129 -2.39 4.25 7.73
C VAL A 129 -1.87 4.71 9.10
N GLY A 130 -0.57 5.01 9.16
CA GLY A 130 0.10 5.32 10.43
C GLY A 130 0.75 4.10 11.07
N THR A 131 1.57 4.36 12.10
CA THR A 131 2.33 3.33 12.81
C THR A 131 2.76 3.84 14.19
N SER A 132 2.92 2.94 15.15
CA SER A 132 3.54 3.22 16.46
C SER A 132 5.07 3.13 16.41
N ASN A 133 5.65 2.62 15.33
CA ASN A 133 7.10 2.54 15.14
C ASN A 133 7.64 3.91 14.68
N LEU A 134 8.48 4.54 15.52
CA LEU A 134 9.00 5.89 15.26
C LEU A 134 9.88 5.96 14.01
N GLU A 135 10.66 4.93 13.71
CA GLU A 135 11.49 4.90 12.51
C GLU A 135 10.61 4.80 11.24
N ALA A 136 9.58 3.97 11.25
CA ALA A 136 8.64 3.87 10.15
C ALA A 136 7.84 5.17 9.97
N ALA A 137 7.47 5.85 11.06
CA ALA A 137 6.83 7.17 11.01
C ALA A 137 7.77 8.24 10.40
N ALA A 138 9.04 8.26 10.79
CA ALA A 138 10.05 9.16 10.24
C ALA A 138 10.25 8.94 8.72
N ARG A 139 10.25 7.70 8.26
CA ARG A 139 10.31 7.38 6.82
C ARG A 139 9.10 7.92 6.07
N THR A 140 7.90 7.83 6.66
CA THR A 140 6.68 8.39 6.05
C THR A 140 6.73 9.92 5.99
N THR A 141 7.32 10.58 7.00
CA THR A 141 7.58 12.02 6.97
C THR A 141 8.56 12.37 5.84
N ALA A 142 9.64 11.61 5.68
CA ALA A 142 10.60 11.78 4.59
C ALA A 142 9.96 11.55 3.20
N LEU A 143 9.05 10.58 3.08
CA LEU A 143 8.26 10.37 1.85
C LEU A 143 7.41 11.62 1.53
N GLY A 144 6.77 12.21 2.54
CA GLY A 144 6.00 13.46 2.37
C GLY A 144 6.87 14.62 1.89
N ALA A 145 8.08 14.78 2.46
CA ALA A 145 9.04 15.80 2.03
C ALA A 145 9.52 15.59 0.57
N ALA A 146 9.86 14.35 0.21
CA ALA A 146 10.25 14.02 -1.16
C ALA A 146 9.09 14.23 -2.17
N LEU A 147 7.86 13.97 -1.74
CA LEU A 147 6.67 14.25 -2.56
C LEU A 147 6.46 15.76 -2.72
N ALA A 148 6.66 16.55 -1.67
CA ALA A 148 6.56 18.02 -1.72
C ALA A 148 7.55 18.61 -2.72
N GLU A 149 8.81 18.16 -2.67
CA GLU A 149 9.85 18.53 -3.64
C GLU A 149 9.48 18.13 -5.07
N LYS A 150 9.02 16.91 -5.27
CA LYS A 150 8.62 16.39 -6.59
C LYS A 150 7.45 17.14 -7.20
N LEU A 151 6.49 17.56 -6.39
CA LEU A 151 5.30 18.27 -6.82
C LEU A 151 5.51 19.79 -6.94
N ASP A 152 6.55 20.32 -6.31
CA ASP A 152 6.71 21.76 -6.02
C ASP A 152 5.46 22.32 -5.30
N ARG A 153 5.00 21.60 -4.25
CA ARG A 153 3.80 21.94 -3.46
C ARG A 153 4.00 21.62 -1.99
N GLU A 154 3.23 22.29 -1.16
CA GLU A 154 3.13 21.93 0.25
C GLU A 154 2.47 20.54 0.41
N VAL A 155 3.13 19.66 1.18
CA VAL A 155 2.61 18.34 1.56
C VAL A 155 2.65 18.22 3.07
N THR A 156 1.49 18.04 3.69
CA THR A 156 1.35 17.76 5.13
C THR A 156 1.06 16.28 5.32
N VAL A 157 1.82 15.60 6.16
CA VAL A 157 1.57 14.17 6.49
C VAL A 157 0.63 14.09 7.67
N VAL A 158 -0.54 13.48 7.48
CA VAL A 158 -1.55 13.24 8.51
C VAL A 158 -1.84 11.73 8.57
N PRO A 159 -1.31 10.98 9.54
CA PRO A 159 -1.59 9.56 9.64
C PRO A 159 -3.02 9.30 10.13
N ALA A 160 -3.62 8.21 9.64
CA ALA A 160 -4.97 7.79 10.05
C ALA A 160 -5.01 7.30 11.50
N THR A 161 -3.92 6.68 11.96
CA THR A 161 -3.74 6.13 13.32
C THR A 161 -2.34 6.44 13.84
N GLY A 162 -2.12 6.24 15.13
CA GLY A 162 -0.82 6.46 15.77
C GLY A 162 -0.96 7.18 17.10
N ALA A 163 0.12 7.82 17.54
CA ALA A 163 0.15 8.63 18.75
C ALA A 163 0.02 10.13 18.42
N GLY A 164 -0.64 10.89 19.29
CA GLY A 164 -0.82 12.35 19.19
C GLY A 164 -2.22 12.76 18.78
N ASP A 165 -2.47 14.06 18.85
CA ASP A 165 -3.81 14.64 18.65
C ASP A 165 -4.12 15.00 17.19
N LEU A 166 -3.08 15.06 16.33
CA LEU A 166 -3.19 15.44 14.92
C LEU A 166 -3.18 14.22 14.00
N ILE A 167 -4.00 13.23 14.33
CA ILE A 167 -4.20 12.00 13.53
C ILE A 167 -5.64 11.89 13.04
N GLY A 168 -5.86 11.16 11.96
CA GLY A 168 -7.20 10.95 11.40
C GLY A 168 -7.92 12.27 11.10
N ASN A 169 -9.22 12.32 11.37
CA ASN A 169 -10.05 13.49 11.08
C ASN A 169 -9.62 14.77 11.81
N PRO A 170 -9.24 14.75 13.10
CA PRO A 170 -8.68 15.93 13.75
C PRO A 170 -7.44 16.49 13.07
N GLY A 171 -6.55 15.61 12.59
CA GLY A 171 -5.37 16.01 11.83
C GLY A 171 -5.71 16.61 10.46
N ILE A 172 -6.67 16.04 9.73
CA ILE A 172 -7.16 16.59 8.46
C ILE A 172 -7.78 17.97 8.69
N GLU A 173 -8.61 18.12 9.73
CA GLU A 173 -9.24 19.39 10.09
C GLU A 173 -8.19 20.46 10.45
N ALA A 174 -7.17 20.10 11.25
CA ALA A 174 -6.08 21.01 11.58
C ALA A 174 -5.26 21.44 10.35
N ALA A 175 -4.98 20.50 9.43
CA ALA A 175 -4.27 20.80 8.18
C ALA A 175 -5.08 21.68 7.23
N ALA A 176 -6.41 21.57 7.24
CA ALA A 176 -7.32 22.34 6.40
C ALA A 176 -7.64 23.75 6.96
N ARG A 177 -7.35 24.01 8.26
CA ARG A 177 -7.64 25.31 8.88
C ARG A 177 -6.85 26.42 8.21
N ASP A 178 -7.50 27.55 7.97
CA ASP A 178 -6.92 28.71 7.29
C ASP A 178 -6.45 28.44 5.84
N ARG A 179 -6.97 27.39 5.22
CA ARG A 179 -6.73 27.05 3.81
C ARG A 179 -8.00 27.24 2.97
N GLU A 180 -7.81 27.69 1.73
CA GLU A 180 -8.92 27.76 0.78
C GLU A 180 -9.25 26.35 0.23
N ARG A 181 -8.22 25.56 -0.07
CA ARG A 181 -8.34 24.24 -0.67
C ARG A 181 -7.26 23.30 -0.16
N MET A 182 -7.58 22.01 -0.03
CA MET A 182 -6.61 20.93 0.22
C MET A 182 -7.02 19.67 -0.54
N HIS A 183 -6.05 18.84 -0.90
CA HIS A 183 -6.28 17.56 -1.55
C HIS A 183 -5.78 16.41 -0.69
N LEU A 184 -6.66 15.49 -0.29
CA LEU A 184 -6.31 14.28 0.47
C LEU A 184 -5.80 13.19 -0.48
N LEU A 185 -4.54 12.81 -0.33
CA LEU A 185 -3.86 11.74 -1.07
C LEU A 185 -3.66 10.54 -0.16
N PRO A 186 -4.45 9.45 -0.31
CA PRO A 186 -4.27 8.27 0.54
C PRO A 186 -3.04 7.46 0.13
N LEU A 187 -2.19 7.12 1.10
CA LEU A 187 -1.16 6.10 0.96
C LEU A 187 -1.74 4.74 1.40
N PHE A 188 -2.67 4.25 0.60
CA PHE A 188 -3.40 3.00 0.81
C PHE A 188 -3.38 2.15 -0.45
N VAL A 189 -3.20 0.84 -0.30
CA VAL A 189 -3.27 -0.11 -1.41
C VAL A 189 -4.68 -0.18 -1.96
N THR A 190 -5.68 -0.23 -1.07
CA THR A 190 -7.10 -0.39 -1.42
C THR A 190 -7.98 0.34 -0.42
N ASP A 191 -9.28 0.37 -0.68
CA ASP A 191 -10.28 0.86 0.26
C ASP A 191 -10.19 0.12 1.59
N GLY A 192 -10.60 0.79 2.66
CA GLY A 192 -10.59 0.23 4.00
C GLY A 192 -11.29 1.14 5.00
N LEU A 193 -11.55 0.61 6.20
CA LEU A 193 -12.32 1.31 7.23
C LEU A 193 -11.75 2.69 7.59
N LEU A 194 -10.41 2.79 7.67
CA LEU A 194 -9.74 4.05 8.03
C LEU A 194 -9.90 5.11 6.94
N LEU A 195 -9.67 4.73 5.68
CA LEU A 195 -9.84 5.65 4.55
C LEU A 195 -11.29 6.07 4.39
N ASN A 196 -12.22 5.11 4.45
CA ASN A 196 -13.66 5.39 4.33
C ASN A 196 -14.19 6.28 5.46
N ARG A 197 -13.63 6.15 6.67
CA ARG A 197 -13.97 7.05 7.77
C ARG A 197 -13.54 8.49 7.46
N ALA A 198 -12.31 8.68 6.97
CA ALA A 198 -11.79 9.99 6.61
C ALA A 198 -12.61 10.61 5.47
N THR A 199 -12.80 9.90 4.34
CA THR A 199 -13.49 10.43 3.17
C THR A 199 -14.96 10.74 3.42
N ARG A 200 -15.63 9.95 4.28
CA ARG A 200 -17.03 10.22 4.69
C ARG A 200 -17.17 11.51 5.48
N ASP A 201 -16.18 11.85 6.28
CA ASP A 201 -16.22 13.02 7.16
C ASP A 201 -15.70 14.29 6.50
N LEU A 202 -15.20 14.25 5.24
CA LEU A 202 -14.66 15.43 4.55
C LEU A 202 -15.69 16.58 4.46
N GLY A 203 -16.98 16.27 4.19
CA GLY A 203 -18.02 17.28 4.16
C GLY A 203 -18.16 18.03 5.49
N ARG A 204 -18.18 17.31 6.61
CA ARG A 204 -18.23 17.91 7.95
C ARG A 204 -16.98 18.78 8.22
N ILE A 205 -15.80 18.33 7.77
CA ILE A 205 -14.56 19.09 7.95
C ILE A 205 -14.57 20.34 7.09
N GLN A 206 -15.10 20.29 5.87
CA GLN A 206 -15.31 21.46 5.01
C GLN A 206 -16.22 22.49 5.70
N ASP A 207 -17.34 22.06 6.27
CA ASP A 207 -18.25 22.94 7.00
C ASP A 207 -17.58 23.61 8.21
N ALA A 208 -16.70 22.88 8.92
CA ALA A 208 -16.01 23.36 10.10
C ALA A 208 -14.83 24.30 9.78
N THR A 209 -14.18 24.15 8.64
CA THR A 209 -12.95 24.90 8.30
C THR A 209 -13.16 25.95 7.21
N GLY A 210 -14.21 25.82 6.41
CA GLY A 210 -14.43 26.64 5.21
C GLY A 210 -13.57 26.23 4.02
N ALA A 211 -12.66 25.24 4.18
CA ALA A 211 -11.80 24.76 3.11
C ALA A 211 -12.53 23.83 2.15
N ILE A 212 -12.22 23.90 0.86
CA ILE A 212 -12.68 22.91 -0.12
C ILE A 212 -11.73 21.70 -0.07
N LEU A 213 -12.27 20.53 0.29
CA LEU A 213 -11.51 19.28 0.37
C LEU A 213 -11.87 18.36 -0.79
N THR A 214 -10.86 17.93 -1.54
CA THR A 214 -10.97 16.87 -2.54
C THR A 214 -10.12 15.68 -2.12
N HIS A 215 -10.32 14.52 -2.73
CA HIS A 215 -9.48 13.35 -2.43
C HIS A 215 -9.27 12.47 -3.66
N SER A 216 -8.13 11.77 -3.68
CA SER A 216 -7.86 10.66 -4.58
C SER A 216 -8.48 9.36 -4.07
N ALA A 217 -8.76 8.43 -4.98
CA ALA A 217 -8.99 7.03 -4.63
C ALA A 217 -7.70 6.36 -4.14
N PRO A 218 -7.75 5.19 -3.46
CA PRO A 218 -6.56 4.42 -3.11
C PRO A 218 -5.75 4.04 -4.36
N LEU A 219 -4.48 3.71 -4.18
CA LEU A 219 -3.52 3.54 -5.27
C LEU A 219 -3.82 2.33 -6.17
N THR A 220 -4.24 1.23 -5.58
CA THR A 220 -4.67 -0.01 -6.25
C THR A 220 -3.76 -0.37 -7.45
N THR A 221 -4.27 -0.33 -8.66
CA THR A 221 -3.54 -0.70 -9.89
C THR A 221 -2.41 0.25 -10.25
N ASP A 222 -2.34 1.46 -9.71
CA ASP A 222 -1.19 2.35 -9.89
C ASP A 222 0.11 1.76 -9.27
N LEU A 223 -0.02 0.75 -8.40
CA LEU A 223 1.08 0.02 -7.79
C LEU A 223 1.55 -1.20 -8.59
N SER A 224 0.91 -1.54 -9.70
CA SER A 224 1.22 -2.76 -10.46
C SER A 224 2.68 -2.84 -10.92
N ASP A 225 3.24 -1.73 -11.40
CA ASP A 225 4.65 -1.67 -11.82
C ASP A 225 5.61 -1.82 -10.64
N ILE A 226 5.22 -1.34 -9.44
CA ILE A 226 6.01 -1.52 -8.22
C ILE A 226 6.03 -3.01 -7.83
N VAL A 227 4.87 -3.67 -7.82
CA VAL A 227 4.78 -5.12 -7.55
C VAL A 227 5.63 -5.89 -8.56
N ALA A 228 5.53 -5.56 -9.85
CA ALA A 228 6.33 -6.20 -10.89
C ALA A 228 7.84 -5.96 -10.72
N SER A 229 8.27 -4.78 -10.26
CA SER A 229 9.67 -4.49 -9.94
C SER A 229 10.16 -5.35 -8.78
N ARG A 230 9.40 -5.42 -7.66
CA ARG A 230 9.75 -6.25 -6.50
C ARG A 230 9.85 -7.74 -6.85
N TYR A 231 8.96 -8.22 -7.71
CA TYR A 231 9.02 -9.58 -8.23
C TYR A 231 10.34 -9.83 -8.99
N ARG A 232 10.72 -8.94 -9.93
CA ARG A 232 11.95 -9.10 -10.72
C ARG A 232 13.21 -8.97 -9.87
N GLU A 233 13.25 -8.04 -8.92
CA GLU A 233 14.33 -7.87 -7.95
C GLU A 233 14.59 -9.18 -7.17
N ALA A 234 13.54 -9.80 -6.63
CA ALA A 234 13.65 -11.06 -5.90
C ALA A 234 14.17 -12.23 -6.75
N LEU A 235 13.82 -12.27 -8.04
CA LEU A 235 14.35 -13.27 -8.96
C LEU A 235 15.84 -13.07 -9.22
N SER A 236 16.31 -11.84 -9.39
CA SER A 236 17.72 -11.54 -9.64
C SER A 236 18.59 -11.86 -8.42
N GLU A 237 18.13 -11.53 -7.21
CA GLU A 237 18.84 -11.84 -5.96
C GLU A 237 18.94 -13.35 -5.70
N SER A 238 17.93 -14.13 -6.12
CA SER A 238 17.94 -15.59 -5.99
C SER A 238 18.84 -16.30 -7.01
N SER A 239 19.28 -15.59 -8.06
CA SER A 239 20.08 -16.15 -9.16
C SER A 239 21.58 -15.89 -9.01
N ASP A 240 22.01 -15.14 -7.99
CA ASP A 240 23.42 -14.84 -7.71
C ASP A 240 23.88 -15.71 -6.50
N PRO A 241 24.46 -16.92 -6.73
CA PRO A 241 25.00 -17.72 -5.66
C PRO A 241 26.34 -17.11 -5.23
N THR A 242 26.38 -16.58 -4.00
CA THR A 242 27.64 -16.21 -3.30
C THR A 242 28.55 -17.41 -3.13
#